data_2462053260a8fcc05972e6a8c55ac519
#
_entry.id   2462053260a8fcc05972e6a8c55ac519
#
_cell.length_a   1.000
_cell.length_b   1.000
_cell.length_c   1.000
_cell.angle_alpha   90.00
_cell.angle_beta   90.00
_cell.angle_gamma   90.00
#
_symmetry.space_group_name_H-M   'P 1'
#
loop_
_entity.id
_entity.type
_entity.pdbx_description
1 polymer ?
#
loop_
_entity_poly.entity_id
_entity_poly.type
_entity_poly.pdbx_seq_one_letter_code
_entity_poly.pdbx_strand_id
1 'polypeptide(L)'
;KIKHKYLKHVIDDVNNLSIDKNFESFIERKKQRMVSKYYFIKKKPLVDIGILSGQKIGMIIDLAPDFNNFFSGVFGGSKLYGNDWNLNGEVDSQFENLWGAMERITFKWKNIDSTNQSFKISLYRPHLLITGVGLKGEYNYQIVNNYFTETQFGINVEFFNNYYGSFYIGYKQGDITSTEQGLRKNYFSTNYKALKFVFEHNSLNRVLLPDKGHKLDIEFDIGEDKLINELYVKTKLNFIGFSNFF
;
A
#
# COMPACT_ATOMS: atom_id res chain seq x y z
N LYS A 1 1.87 -18.39 -9.31
CA LYS A 1 3.33 -18.53 -9.49
C LYS A 1 3.90 -17.19 -9.96
N ILE A 2 5.00 -16.72 -9.36
CA ILE A 2 5.71 -15.51 -9.81
C ILE A 2 6.45 -15.83 -11.11
N LYS A 3 6.38 -14.92 -12.10
CA LYS A 3 7.15 -15.05 -13.34
C LYS A 3 8.64 -14.87 -13.08
N HIS A 4 9.48 -15.70 -13.71
CA HIS A 4 10.93 -15.74 -13.48
C HIS A 4 11.62 -14.36 -13.58
N LYS A 5 11.22 -13.54 -14.54
CA LYS A 5 11.79 -12.19 -14.73
C LYS A 5 11.64 -11.25 -13.51
N TYR A 6 10.57 -11.43 -12.71
CA TYR A 6 10.35 -10.65 -11.48
C TYR A 6 11.04 -11.31 -10.27
N LEU A 7 11.12 -12.64 -10.26
CA LEU A 7 11.84 -13.36 -9.21
C LEU A 7 13.32 -12.99 -9.18
N LYS A 8 13.91 -12.72 -10.33
CA LYS A 8 15.29 -12.22 -10.43
C LYS A 8 15.53 -10.98 -9.56
N HIS A 9 14.61 -10.00 -9.54
CA HIS A 9 14.75 -8.79 -8.71
C HIS A 9 14.73 -9.08 -7.21
N VAL A 10 13.96 -10.08 -6.78
CA VAL A 10 13.93 -10.52 -5.38
C VAL A 10 15.28 -11.14 -5.00
N ILE A 11 15.90 -11.88 -5.92
CA ILE A 11 17.18 -12.56 -5.72
C ILE A 11 18.36 -11.61 -5.88
N ASP A 12 18.34 -10.69 -6.85
CA ASP A 12 19.43 -9.74 -7.09
C ASP A 12 19.71 -8.82 -5.90
N ASP A 13 18.70 -8.57 -5.07
CA ASP A 13 18.90 -7.92 -3.77
C ASP A 13 19.87 -8.68 -2.85
N VAL A 14 20.14 -9.96 -3.15
CA VAL A 14 21.02 -10.84 -2.36
C VAL A 14 22.35 -11.13 -3.08
N ASN A 15 22.42 -11.01 -4.41
CA ASN A 15 23.56 -11.44 -5.21
C ASN A 15 24.83 -10.57 -5.14
N ASN A 16 24.75 -9.35 -4.60
CA ASN A 16 25.92 -8.46 -4.47
C ASN A 16 26.64 -8.68 -3.14
N LEU A 17 27.17 -9.90 -2.93
CA LEU A 17 27.81 -10.32 -1.70
C LEU A 17 29.33 -10.36 -1.83
N SER A 18 30.01 -9.58 -1.01
CA SER A 18 31.37 -9.87 -0.57
C SER A 18 31.31 -10.69 0.72
N ILE A 19 32.04 -11.80 0.76
CA ILE A 19 32.14 -12.64 1.96
C ILE A 19 33.14 -11.95 2.91
N ASP A 20 32.61 -11.24 3.89
CA ASP A 20 33.40 -10.60 4.94
C ASP A 20 33.15 -11.27 6.27
N LYS A 21 33.97 -10.96 7.30
CA LYS A 21 33.90 -11.52 8.67
C LYS A 21 32.55 -11.42 9.36
N ASN A 22 31.61 -10.63 8.81
CA ASN A 22 30.27 -10.42 9.32
C ASN A 22 29.17 -11.07 8.47
N PHE A 23 29.49 -12.13 7.73
CA PHE A 23 28.59 -12.77 6.76
C PHE A 23 27.23 -13.17 7.34
N GLU A 24 27.18 -13.79 8.52
CA GLU A 24 25.91 -14.19 9.16
C GLU A 24 25.00 -12.99 9.44
N SER A 25 25.56 -11.93 10.01
CA SER A 25 24.79 -10.71 10.28
C SER A 25 24.31 -10.02 9.02
N PHE A 26 25.08 -10.16 7.95
CA PHE A 26 24.70 -9.67 6.63
C PHE A 26 23.53 -10.46 6.04
N ILE A 27 23.56 -11.80 6.08
CA ILE A 27 22.47 -12.67 5.62
C ILE A 27 21.19 -12.38 6.42
N GLU A 28 21.28 -12.27 7.74
CA GLU A 28 20.10 -11.94 8.56
C GLU A 28 19.49 -10.58 8.19
N ARG A 29 20.32 -9.55 7.96
CA ARG A 29 19.83 -8.25 7.48
C ARG A 29 19.15 -8.36 6.13
N LYS A 30 19.68 -9.17 5.21
CA LYS A 30 19.06 -9.38 3.89
C LYS A 30 17.74 -10.13 3.99
N LYS A 31 17.65 -11.18 4.81
CA LYS A 31 16.39 -11.89 5.09
C LYS A 31 15.33 -10.93 5.64
N GLN A 32 15.72 -10.10 6.63
CA GLN A 32 14.82 -9.12 7.21
C GLN A 32 14.34 -8.08 6.17
N ARG A 33 15.27 -7.62 5.32
CA ARG A 33 14.94 -6.71 4.21
C ARG A 33 13.95 -7.32 3.25
N MET A 34 14.08 -8.61 2.90
CA MET A 34 13.11 -9.28 2.01
C MET A 34 11.71 -9.31 2.61
N VAL A 35 11.60 -9.61 3.90
CA VAL A 35 10.31 -9.60 4.62
C VAL A 35 9.71 -8.20 4.69
N SER A 36 10.52 -7.16 4.93
CA SER A 36 10.02 -5.79 4.99
C SER A 36 9.66 -5.20 3.64
N LYS A 37 10.36 -5.63 2.57
CA LYS A 37 10.19 -5.12 1.20
C LYS A 37 9.00 -5.76 0.49
N TYR A 38 8.87 -7.08 0.62
CA TYR A 38 7.91 -7.84 -0.17
C TYR A 38 6.74 -8.30 0.71
N TYR A 39 5.59 -7.71 0.54
CA TYR A 39 4.37 -8.00 1.31
C TYR A 39 3.94 -9.46 1.29
N PHE A 40 4.35 -10.22 0.27
CA PHE A 40 4.06 -11.64 0.11
C PHE A 40 5.11 -12.57 0.76
N ILE A 41 6.19 -12.02 1.31
CA ILE A 41 7.19 -12.77 2.08
C ILE A 41 6.89 -12.53 3.57
N LYS A 42 6.05 -13.38 4.16
CA LYS A 42 5.61 -13.24 5.55
C LYS A 42 6.55 -13.88 6.57
N LYS A 43 7.43 -14.77 6.11
CA LYS A 43 8.42 -15.46 6.93
C LYS A 43 9.81 -15.21 6.37
N LYS A 44 10.82 -15.17 7.25
CA LYS A 44 12.21 -15.07 6.81
C LYS A 44 12.55 -16.24 5.90
N PRO A 45 13.15 -16.00 4.72
CA PRO A 45 13.58 -17.08 3.82
C PRO A 45 14.67 -17.92 4.48
N LEU A 46 14.66 -19.21 4.18
CA LEU A 46 15.80 -20.07 4.49
C LEU A 46 16.90 -19.79 3.46
N VAL A 47 18.13 -19.69 3.94
CA VAL A 47 19.29 -19.43 3.10
C VAL A 47 20.35 -20.46 3.45
N ASP A 48 20.64 -21.33 2.51
CA ASP A 48 21.71 -22.32 2.61
C ASP A 48 22.86 -21.94 1.70
N ILE A 49 24.08 -22.21 2.16
CA ILE A 49 25.30 -21.94 1.43
C ILE A 49 25.90 -23.26 1.01
N GLY A 50 26.23 -23.38 -0.24
CA GLY A 50 26.84 -24.58 -0.81
C GLY A 50 28.00 -24.27 -1.72
N ILE A 51 28.86 -25.25 -1.92
CA ILE A 51 29.95 -25.19 -2.90
C ILE A 51 29.41 -25.71 -4.22
N LEU A 52 29.41 -24.85 -5.22
CA LEU A 52 29.10 -25.20 -6.60
C LEU A 52 30.34 -25.79 -7.29
N SER A 53 30.12 -26.46 -8.43
CA SER A 53 31.23 -26.96 -9.28
C SER A 53 32.21 -25.84 -9.62
N GLY A 54 33.51 -26.10 -9.49
CA GLY A 54 34.58 -25.12 -9.75
C GLY A 54 34.91 -24.18 -8.58
N GLN A 55 34.72 -24.62 -7.34
CA GLN A 55 35.01 -23.90 -6.08
C GLN A 55 34.25 -22.56 -5.94
N LYS A 56 33.15 -22.39 -6.66
CA LYS A 56 32.26 -21.24 -6.48
C LYS A 56 31.31 -21.47 -5.32
N ILE A 57 31.19 -20.47 -4.47
CA ILE A 57 30.19 -20.49 -3.40
C ILE A 57 28.85 -20.11 -4.00
N GLY A 58 27.86 -20.95 -3.82
CA GLY A 58 26.48 -20.70 -4.21
C GLY A 58 25.59 -20.52 -2.99
N MET A 59 24.48 -19.83 -3.20
CA MET A 59 23.48 -19.63 -2.18
C MET A 59 22.13 -20.15 -2.71
N ILE A 60 21.49 -20.99 -1.91
CA ILE A 60 20.13 -21.47 -2.15
C ILE A 60 19.22 -20.66 -1.24
N ILE A 61 18.26 -19.99 -1.84
CA ILE A 61 17.27 -19.20 -1.11
C ILE A 61 15.92 -19.88 -1.29
N ASP A 62 15.39 -20.42 -0.21
CA ASP A 62 14.03 -20.97 -0.21
C ASP A 62 13.04 -19.87 0.16
N LEU A 63 12.25 -19.46 -0.85
CA LEU A 63 11.21 -18.46 -0.74
C LEU A 63 9.85 -19.13 -0.73
N ALA A 64 9.10 -18.97 0.35
CA ALA A 64 7.71 -19.38 0.43
C ALA A 64 6.78 -18.15 0.29
N PRO A 65 6.41 -17.75 -0.94
CA PRO A 65 5.49 -16.65 -1.16
C PRO A 65 4.11 -17.01 -0.61
N ASP A 66 3.54 -16.13 0.19
CA ASP A 66 2.19 -16.26 0.76
C ASP A 66 1.34 -15.09 0.30
N PHE A 67 0.57 -15.31 -0.77
CA PHE A 67 -0.34 -14.34 -1.34
C PHE A 67 -1.70 -14.39 -0.64
N ASN A 68 -2.17 -13.23 -0.22
CA ASN A 68 -3.46 -13.09 0.45
C ASN A 68 -4.52 -12.66 -0.56
N ASN A 69 -5.30 -13.65 -1.05
CA ASN A 69 -6.43 -13.41 -1.92
C ASN A 69 -7.71 -13.64 -1.14
N PHE A 70 -8.54 -12.60 -1.03
CA PHE A 70 -9.82 -12.74 -0.38
C PHE A 70 -10.89 -11.87 -1.04
N PHE A 71 -12.11 -12.29 -0.88
CA PHE A 71 -13.31 -11.54 -1.19
C PHE A 71 -14.25 -11.68 0.00
N SER A 72 -14.69 -10.56 0.53
CA SER A 72 -15.68 -10.48 1.60
C SER A 72 -16.75 -9.48 1.21
N GLY A 73 -18.00 -9.82 1.47
CA GLY A 73 -19.11 -8.92 1.19
C GLY A 73 -20.31 -9.21 2.08
N VAL A 74 -20.97 -8.15 2.50
CA VAL A 74 -22.25 -8.18 3.19
C VAL A 74 -23.20 -7.25 2.45
N PHE A 75 -24.37 -7.75 2.10
CA PHE A 75 -25.40 -6.98 1.40
C PHE A 75 -26.70 -7.02 2.18
N GLY A 76 -27.36 -5.89 2.21
CA GLY A 76 -28.68 -5.73 2.77
C GLY A 76 -29.55 -4.84 1.89
N GLY A 77 -30.85 -4.92 2.05
CA GLY A 77 -31.80 -4.04 1.39
C GLY A 77 -32.71 -3.41 2.42
N SER A 78 -32.96 -2.12 2.32
CA SER A 78 -33.95 -1.40 3.10
C SER A 78 -34.94 -0.73 2.17
N LYS A 79 -36.20 -0.74 2.57
CA LYS A 79 -37.27 -0.06 1.83
C LYS A 79 -37.43 1.34 2.39
N LEU A 80 -37.25 2.35 1.55
CA LEU A 80 -37.47 3.74 1.89
C LEU A 80 -38.95 4.12 1.77
N TYR A 81 -39.32 5.25 2.39
CA TYR A 81 -40.63 5.85 2.18
C TYR A 81 -40.79 6.17 0.69
N GLY A 82 -41.79 5.59 0.03
CA GLY A 82 -42.03 5.82 -1.40
C GLY A 82 -41.83 4.61 -2.30
N ASN A 83 -41.62 3.42 -1.75
CA ASN A 83 -41.46 2.16 -2.49
C ASN A 83 -40.09 1.89 -3.11
N ASP A 84 -39.12 2.78 -2.96
CA ASP A 84 -37.76 2.61 -3.48
C ASP A 84 -36.93 1.70 -2.58
N TRP A 85 -36.21 0.77 -3.20
CA TRP A 85 -35.27 -0.08 -2.50
C TRP A 85 -33.90 0.60 -2.43
N ASN A 86 -33.31 0.68 -1.25
CA ASN A 86 -31.93 1.07 -1.06
C ASN A 86 -31.06 -0.17 -0.79
N LEU A 87 -30.06 -0.38 -1.62
CA LEU A 87 -29.09 -1.45 -1.46
C LEU A 87 -27.96 -0.96 -0.53
N ASN A 88 -27.84 -1.56 0.65
CA ASN A 88 -26.76 -1.28 1.59
C ASN A 88 -25.79 -2.44 1.58
N GLY A 89 -24.53 -2.17 1.89
CA GLY A 89 -23.55 -3.24 1.98
C GLY A 89 -22.13 -2.76 2.04
N GLU A 90 -21.26 -3.72 2.18
CA GLU A 90 -19.82 -3.54 2.16
C GLU A 90 -19.17 -4.70 1.39
N VAL A 91 -18.23 -4.36 0.53
CA VAL A 91 -17.38 -5.32 -0.17
C VAL A 91 -15.94 -4.93 0.10
N ASP A 92 -15.15 -5.88 0.58
CA ASP A 92 -13.70 -5.76 0.71
C ASP A 92 -13.04 -6.94 -0.02
N SER A 93 -12.15 -6.64 -0.94
CA SER A 93 -11.45 -7.68 -1.68
C SER A 93 -10.01 -7.28 -1.94
N GLN A 94 -9.15 -8.30 -1.95
CA GLN A 94 -7.74 -8.17 -2.27
C GLN A 94 -7.33 -9.33 -3.15
N PHE A 95 -6.62 -9.02 -4.19
CA PHE A 95 -6.05 -9.99 -5.11
C PHE A 95 -4.58 -9.70 -5.30
N GLU A 96 -3.75 -10.73 -5.10
CA GLU A 96 -2.30 -10.64 -5.18
C GLU A 96 -1.77 -11.61 -6.23
N ASN A 97 -0.85 -11.12 -7.06
CA ASN A 97 -0.10 -11.90 -8.04
C ASN A 97 -0.98 -12.62 -9.08
N LEU A 98 -2.10 -12.04 -9.49
CA LEU A 98 -2.98 -12.60 -10.52
C LEU A 98 -2.25 -12.81 -11.86
N TRP A 99 -1.38 -11.85 -12.22
CA TRP A 99 -0.62 -11.88 -13.48
C TRP A 99 0.82 -12.38 -13.31
N GLY A 100 1.20 -12.80 -12.10
CA GLY A 100 2.55 -13.29 -11.80
C GLY A 100 3.62 -12.22 -11.76
N ALA A 101 3.22 -10.95 -11.56
CA ALA A 101 4.10 -9.79 -11.50
C ALA A 101 4.21 -9.19 -10.09
N MET A 102 3.81 -9.95 -9.08
CA MET A 102 3.79 -9.53 -7.66
C MET A 102 2.93 -8.27 -7.44
N GLU A 103 1.89 -8.10 -8.24
CA GLU A 103 0.95 -7.00 -8.08
C GLU A 103 -0.08 -7.29 -6.98
N ARG A 104 -0.60 -6.21 -6.39
CA ARG A 104 -1.73 -6.24 -5.45
C ARG A 104 -2.81 -5.31 -5.94
N ILE A 105 -4.02 -5.82 -6.06
CA ILE A 105 -5.23 -5.07 -6.35
C ILE A 105 -6.10 -5.10 -5.11
N THR A 106 -6.56 -3.96 -4.65
CA THR A 106 -7.56 -3.87 -3.59
C THR A 106 -8.79 -3.15 -4.10
N PHE A 107 -9.93 -3.64 -3.69
CA PHE A 107 -11.22 -3.05 -3.99
C PHE A 107 -12.03 -2.98 -2.71
N LYS A 108 -12.54 -1.78 -2.40
CA LYS A 108 -13.43 -1.56 -1.26
C LYS A 108 -14.61 -0.76 -1.71
N TRP A 109 -15.78 -1.26 -1.41
CA TRP A 109 -17.03 -0.57 -1.60
C TRP A 109 -17.84 -0.62 -0.32
N LYS A 110 -18.41 0.51 0.05
CA LYS A 110 -19.26 0.62 1.21
C LYS A 110 -20.41 1.55 0.90
N ASN A 111 -21.61 1.08 1.14
CA ASN A 111 -22.84 1.83 1.05
C ASN A 111 -23.66 1.59 2.32
N ILE A 112 -23.58 2.54 3.26
CA ILE A 112 -24.32 2.44 4.52
C ILE A 112 -25.77 2.86 4.30
N ASP A 113 -25.95 3.96 3.59
CA ASP A 113 -27.23 4.54 3.24
C ASP A 113 -27.08 5.41 1.97
N SER A 114 -28.16 6.02 1.52
CA SER A 114 -28.13 6.90 0.34
C SER A 114 -27.25 8.14 0.49
N THR A 115 -26.86 8.48 1.73
CA THR A 115 -26.09 9.68 2.06
C THR A 115 -24.62 9.43 2.29
N ASN A 116 -24.23 8.17 2.54
CA ASN A 116 -22.86 7.79 2.86
C ASN A 116 -22.42 6.59 2.04
N GLN A 117 -21.67 6.86 1.00
CA GLN A 117 -21.13 5.86 0.09
C GLN A 117 -19.65 6.08 -0.10
N SER A 118 -18.90 5.01 -0.25
CA SER A 118 -17.49 5.07 -0.61
C SER A 118 -17.10 3.92 -1.53
N PHE A 119 -16.20 4.23 -2.44
CA PHE A 119 -15.60 3.30 -3.37
C PHE A 119 -14.11 3.59 -3.45
N LYS A 120 -13.29 2.57 -3.28
CA LYS A 120 -11.83 2.69 -3.41
C LYS A 120 -11.30 1.51 -4.20
N ILE A 121 -10.47 1.81 -5.19
CA ILE A 121 -9.66 0.82 -5.90
C ILE A 121 -8.20 1.24 -5.84
N SER A 122 -7.30 0.31 -5.61
CA SER A 122 -5.88 0.55 -5.74
C SER A 122 -5.17 -0.60 -6.44
N LEU A 123 -4.15 -0.25 -7.21
CA LEU A 123 -3.24 -1.18 -7.85
C LEU A 123 -1.82 -0.84 -7.40
N TYR A 124 -1.14 -1.80 -6.81
CA TYR A 124 0.26 -1.70 -6.44
C TYR A 124 1.09 -2.75 -7.18
N ARG A 125 2.22 -2.33 -7.70
CA ARG A 125 3.20 -3.21 -8.35
C ARG A 125 4.61 -2.86 -7.87
N PRO A 126 5.29 -3.75 -7.13
CA PRO A 126 6.59 -3.46 -6.50
C PRO A 126 7.74 -3.27 -7.50
N HIS A 127 7.59 -3.79 -8.72
CA HIS A 127 8.58 -3.65 -9.78
C HIS A 127 7.90 -3.27 -11.09
N LEU A 128 8.09 -2.02 -11.51
CA LEU A 128 7.64 -1.56 -12.81
C LEU A 128 8.66 -1.98 -13.87
N LEU A 129 8.25 -2.83 -14.80
CA LEU A 129 9.12 -3.41 -15.85
C LEU A 129 10.29 -4.20 -15.23
N ILE A 130 11.52 -3.77 -15.47
CA ILE A 130 12.75 -4.42 -15.04
C ILE A 130 13.47 -3.55 -13.96
N THR A 131 12.87 -2.44 -13.58
CA THR A 131 13.43 -1.52 -12.59
C THR A 131 13.06 -1.93 -11.17
N GLY A 132 13.89 -1.59 -10.19
CA GLY A 132 13.56 -1.74 -8.76
C GLY A 132 12.56 -0.71 -8.23
N VAL A 133 11.84 -0.04 -9.13
CA VAL A 133 10.89 1.04 -8.82
C VAL A 133 9.49 0.47 -8.75
N GLY A 134 8.79 0.70 -7.65
CA GLY A 134 7.39 0.35 -7.46
C GLY A 134 6.45 1.42 -8.00
N LEU A 135 5.24 1.01 -8.36
CA LEU A 135 4.17 1.91 -8.79
C LEU A 135 2.88 1.59 -8.04
N LYS A 136 2.20 2.63 -7.54
CA LYS A 136 0.90 2.53 -6.90
C LYS A 136 -0.06 3.54 -7.52
N GLY A 137 -1.17 3.05 -8.05
CA GLY A 137 -2.31 3.85 -8.51
C GLY A 137 -3.48 3.71 -7.54
N GLU A 138 -4.20 4.80 -7.29
CA GLU A 138 -5.36 4.82 -6.39
C GLU A 138 -6.48 5.66 -6.99
N TYR A 139 -7.70 5.18 -6.86
CA TYR A 139 -8.91 5.93 -7.14
C TYR A 139 -9.84 5.81 -5.94
N ASN A 140 -10.33 6.93 -5.46
CA ASN A 140 -11.31 7.02 -4.37
C ASN A 140 -12.50 7.84 -4.83
N TYR A 141 -13.68 7.39 -4.46
CA TYR A 141 -14.94 8.10 -4.61
C TYR A 141 -15.70 8.02 -3.29
N GLN A 142 -16.24 9.13 -2.83
CA GLN A 142 -17.08 9.12 -1.64
C GLN A 142 -18.18 10.17 -1.69
N ILE A 143 -19.33 9.81 -1.12
CA ILE A 143 -20.42 10.72 -0.77
C ILE A 143 -20.44 10.84 0.75
N VAL A 144 -20.45 12.04 1.28
CA VAL A 144 -20.40 12.30 2.72
C VAL A 144 -21.65 13.04 3.17
N ASN A 145 -22.49 12.39 3.94
CA ASN A 145 -23.72 12.93 4.52
C ASN A 145 -24.62 13.69 3.52
N ASN A 146 -24.55 13.32 2.26
CA ASN A 146 -25.18 14.05 1.18
C ASN A 146 -24.79 15.56 1.10
N TYR A 147 -23.65 15.94 1.72
CA TYR A 147 -23.16 17.30 1.67
C TYR A 147 -22.25 17.54 0.48
N PHE A 148 -21.43 16.57 0.19
CA PHE A 148 -20.54 16.65 -0.97
C PHE A 148 -20.18 15.25 -1.50
N THR A 149 -19.78 15.23 -2.75
CA THR A 149 -19.14 14.10 -3.41
C THR A 149 -17.67 14.44 -3.61
N GLU A 150 -16.78 13.54 -3.25
CA GLU A 150 -15.35 13.66 -3.53
C GLU A 150 -14.91 12.55 -4.47
N THR A 151 -14.20 12.92 -5.51
CA THR A 151 -13.51 12.01 -6.42
C THR A 151 -12.02 12.31 -6.35
N GLN A 152 -11.18 11.31 -6.09
CA GLN A 152 -9.74 11.48 -5.99
C GLN A 152 -9.03 10.43 -6.82
N PHE A 153 -8.03 10.85 -7.58
CA PHE A 153 -7.08 10.00 -8.27
C PHE A 153 -5.67 10.28 -7.76
N GLY A 154 -4.88 9.23 -7.58
CA GLY A 154 -3.48 9.34 -7.14
C GLY A 154 -2.59 8.33 -7.84
N ILE A 155 -1.36 8.73 -8.13
CA ILE A 155 -0.30 7.87 -8.62
C ILE A 155 0.96 8.12 -7.80
N ASN A 156 1.60 7.05 -7.33
CA ASN A 156 2.81 7.13 -6.51
C ASN A 156 3.87 6.21 -7.10
N VAL A 157 5.09 6.70 -7.16
CA VAL A 157 6.28 5.94 -7.55
C VAL A 157 7.09 5.66 -6.30
N GLU A 158 7.38 4.38 -6.06
CA GLU A 158 8.17 3.93 -4.92
C GLU A 158 9.65 3.91 -5.29
N PHE A 159 10.45 4.58 -4.47
CA PHE A 159 11.90 4.60 -4.56
C PHE A 159 12.49 4.06 -3.26
N PHE A 160 13.70 3.51 -3.31
CA PHE A 160 14.51 3.19 -2.14
C PHE A 160 13.83 2.30 -1.09
N ASN A 161 13.26 1.20 -1.51
CA ASN A 161 12.83 0.19 -0.58
C ASN A 161 14.06 -0.51 0.03
N ASN A 162 14.61 0.06 1.08
CA ASN A 162 15.74 -0.46 1.82
C ASN A 162 15.33 -0.84 3.27
N TYR A 163 16.27 -1.30 4.07
CA TYR A 163 16.02 -1.65 5.47
C TYR A 163 15.42 -0.52 6.31
N TYR A 164 15.69 0.72 5.94
CA TYR A 164 15.21 1.90 6.67
C TYR A 164 13.79 2.32 6.29
N GLY A 165 13.25 1.86 5.18
CA GLY A 165 11.89 2.17 4.77
C GLY A 165 11.72 2.36 3.27
N SER A 166 10.49 2.64 2.88
CA SER A 166 10.09 2.95 1.51
C SER A 166 9.80 4.44 1.39
N PHE A 167 10.26 5.04 0.32
CA PHE A 167 10.00 6.42 -0.01
C PHE A 167 9.18 6.48 -1.29
N TYR A 168 8.09 7.26 -1.27
CA TYR A 168 7.21 7.44 -2.42
C TYR A 168 7.16 8.91 -2.81
N ILE A 169 7.18 9.16 -4.10
CA ILE A 169 6.83 10.45 -4.68
C ILE A 169 5.59 10.22 -5.53
N GLY A 170 4.60 11.04 -5.36
CA GLY A 170 3.35 10.90 -6.06
C GLY A 170 2.70 12.22 -6.44
N TYR A 171 1.66 12.06 -7.22
CA TYR A 171 0.76 13.12 -7.61
C TYR A 171 -0.66 12.69 -7.26
N LYS A 172 -1.44 13.59 -6.73
CA LYS A 172 -2.87 13.40 -6.52
C LYS A 172 -3.66 14.59 -7.04
N GLN A 173 -4.84 14.32 -7.52
CA GLN A 173 -5.83 15.34 -7.84
C GLN A 173 -7.19 14.86 -7.36
N GLY A 174 -8.05 15.79 -7.01
CA GLY A 174 -9.40 15.50 -6.61
C GLY A 174 -10.35 16.63 -6.90
N ASP A 175 -11.61 16.26 -7.02
CA ASP A 175 -12.75 17.12 -7.25
C ASP A 175 -13.74 16.93 -6.11
N ILE A 176 -14.09 18.02 -5.46
CA ILE A 176 -15.15 18.07 -4.45
C ILE A 176 -16.32 18.81 -5.08
N THR A 177 -17.48 18.16 -5.16
CA THR A 177 -18.72 18.77 -5.65
C THR A 177 -19.71 18.83 -4.51
N SER A 178 -20.08 20.04 -4.10
CA SER A 178 -21.03 20.26 -3.02
C SER A 178 -22.45 20.17 -3.51
N THR A 179 -23.32 19.62 -2.69
CA THR A 179 -24.78 19.65 -2.89
C THR A 179 -25.35 20.96 -2.34
N GLU A 180 -26.64 21.24 -2.60
CA GLU A 180 -27.32 22.38 -1.98
C GLU A 180 -27.29 22.33 -0.44
N GLN A 181 -27.42 21.13 0.14
CA GLN A 181 -27.31 20.93 1.57
C GLN A 181 -25.90 21.19 2.08
N GLY A 182 -24.91 20.81 1.30
CA GLY A 182 -23.50 21.07 1.59
C GLY A 182 -23.19 22.57 1.59
N LEU A 183 -23.67 23.29 0.60
CA LEU A 183 -23.50 24.75 0.52
C LEU A 183 -24.06 25.47 1.75
N ARG A 184 -25.24 25.05 2.25
CA ARG A 184 -25.82 25.56 3.50
C ARG A 184 -24.98 25.27 4.75
N LYS A 185 -24.08 24.30 4.68
CA LYS A 185 -23.13 23.92 5.74
C LYS A 185 -21.70 24.42 5.49
N ASN A 186 -21.53 25.35 4.55
CA ASN A 186 -20.26 25.93 4.15
C ASN A 186 -19.27 24.94 3.54
N TYR A 187 -19.74 23.85 2.94
CA TYR A 187 -18.93 23.04 2.04
C TYR A 187 -19.00 23.64 0.65
N PHE A 188 -17.87 23.94 0.05
CA PHE A 188 -17.79 24.53 -1.28
C PHE A 188 -17.19 23.54 -2.27
N SER A 189 -17.63 23.62 -3.52
CA SER A 189 -17.03 22.84 -4.59
C SER A 189 -15.65 23.37 -4.91
N THR A 190 -14.69 22.47 -5.02
CA THR A 190 -13.31 22.80 -5.34
C THR A 190 -12.59 21.67 -6.04
N ASN A 191 -11.51 21.99 -6.75
CA ASN A 191 -10.59 21.04 -7.33
C ASN A 191 -9.21 21.31 -6.71
N TYR A 192 -8.54 20.23 -6.34
CA TYR A 192 -7.20 20.33 -5.78
C TYR A 192 -6.22 19.41 -6.52
N LYS A 193 -4.96 19.82 -6.51
CA LYS A 193 -3.83 19.04 -7.05
C LYS A 193 -2.69 19.13 -6.06
N ALA A 194 -1.99 18.03 -5.83
CA ALA A 194 -0.85 18.03 -4.93
C ALA A 194 0.24 17.07 -5.37
N LEU A 195 1.48 17.45 -5.10
CA LEU A 195 2.62 16.55 -5.00
C LEU A 195 2.60 15.90 -3.62
N LYS A 196 2.79 14.61 -3.60
CA LYS A 196 2.74 13.79 -2.39
C LYS A 196 4.11 13.15 -2.16
N PHE A 197 4.61 13.25 -0.94
CA PHE A 197 5.82 12.58 -0.48
C PHE A 197 5.42 11.69 0.70
N VAL A 198 5.80 10.42 0.65
CA VAL A 198 5.50 9.47 1.71
C VAL A 198 6.76 8.73 2.09
N PHE A 199 6.98 8.61 3.39
CA PHE A 199 7.98 7.72 3.97
C PHE A 199 7.27 6.70 4.85
N GLU A 200 7.51 5.42 4.60
CA GLU A 200 6.96 4.31 5.36
C GLU A 200 8.12 3.46 5.93
N HIS A 201 8.14 3.31 7.22
CA HIS A 201 9.04 2.38 7.90
C HIS A 201 8.22 1.37 8.70
N ASN A 202 8.54 0.09 8.56
CA ASN A 202 7.86 -0.98 9.27
C ASN A 202 8.88 -2.00 9.77
N SER A 203 9.07 -2.06 11.07
CA SER A 203 9.92 -3.04 11.76
C SER A 203 9.13 -4.00 12.65
N LEU A 204 7.81 -4.04 12.50
CA LEU A 204 6.96 -4.96 13.26
C LEU A 204 7.36 -6.40 13.00
N ASN A 205 7.48 -7.19 14.07
CA ASN A 205 7.90 -8.58 13.96
C ASN A 205 6.83 -9.52 13.37
N ARG A 206 5.57 -9.10 13.39
CA ARG A 206 4.42 -9.83 12.81
C ARG A 206 3.45 -8.85 12.17
N VAL A 207 2.74 -9.30 11.13
CA VAL A 207 1.69 -8.52 10.47
C VAL A 207 0.41 -8.51 11.30
N LEU A 208 0.07 -9.67 11.89
CA LEU A 208 -1.08 -9.82 12.77
C LEU A 208 -0.58 -9.97 14.21
N LEU A 209 -1.18 -9.20 15.12
CA LEU A 209 -0.87 -9.18 16.56
C LEU A 209 0.65 -9.00 16.80
N PRO A 210 1.22 -7.86 16.38
CA PRO A 210 2.62 -7.57 16.67
C PRO A 210 2.84 -7.38 18.18
N ASP A 211 3.92 -7.94 18.70
CA ASP A 211 4.32 -7.81 20.10
C ASP A 211 5.61 -7.01 20.24
N LYS A 212 6.33 -6.75 19.15
CA LYS A 212 7.59 -6.01 19.13
C LYS A 212 7.81 -5.26 17.83
N GLY A 213 8.44 -4.11 17.93
CA GLY A 213 8.80 -3.28 16.79
C GLY A 213 7.96 -2.03 16.66
N HIS A 214 8.14 -1.29 15.58
CA HIS A 214 7.42 -0.05 15.34
C HIS A 214 7.09 0.12 13.85
N LYS A 215 6.05 0.90 13.59
CA LYS A 215 5.66 1.37 12.26
C LYS A 215 5.58 2.88 12.30
N LEU A 216 6.16 3.54 11.30
CA LEU A 216 6.15 4.98 11.11
C LEU A 216 5.73 5.29 9.68
N ASP A 217 4.66 6.05 9.52
CA ASP A 217 4.21 6.56 8.23
C ASP A 217 4.19 8.10 8.29
N ILE A 218 4.94 8.75 7.42
CA ILE A 218 4.97 10.21 7.27
C ILE A 218 4.49 10.53 5.87
N GLU A 219 3.45 11.35 5.77
CA GLU A 219 2.90 11.85 4.50
C GLU A 219 3.00 13.37 4.50
N PHE A 220 3.50 13.92 3.41
CA PHE A 220 3.65 15.34 3.19
C PHE A 220 3.10 15.69 1.81
N ASP A 221 2.07 16.52 1.76
CA ASP A 221 1.44 16.99 0.55
C ASP A 221 1.69 18.48 0.36
N ILE A 222 2.10 18.89 -0.83
CA ILE A 222 2.17 20.28 -1.25
C ILE A 222 1.24 20.42 -2.44
N GLY A 223 0.24 21.25 -2.32
CA GLY A 223 -0.79 21.35 -3.34
C GLY A 223 -1.38 22.72 -3.49
N GLU A 224 -2.22 22.84 -4.50
CA GLU A 224 -3.02 23.98 -4.83
C GLU A 224 -4.50 23.62 -4.70
N ASP A 225 -5.27 24.47 -4.04
CA ASP A 225 -6.72 24.39 -3.98
C ASP A 225 -7.30 25.56 -4.76
N LYS A 226 -8.10 25.27 -5.77
CA LYS A 226 -8.66 26.29 -6.66
C LYS A 226 -9.69 27.20 -5.99
N LEU A 227 -10.33 26.75 -4.91
CA LEU A 227 -11.32 27.58 -4.21
C LEU A 227 -10.67 28.76 -3.55
N ILE A 228 -9.56 28.52 -2.84
CA ILE A 228 -8.83 29.57 -2.13
C ILE A 228 -7.74 30.21 -2.99
N ASN A 229 -7.44 29.59 -4.13
CA ASN A 229 -6.34 29.98 -5.04
C ASN A 229 -4.99 30.16 -4.32
N GLU A 230 -4.77 29.29 -3.33
CA GLU A 230 -3.58 29.31 -2.48
C GLU A 230 -2.90 27.94 -2.45
N LEU A 231 -1.60 27.98 -2.17
CA LEU A 231 -0.85 26.77 -1.88
C LEU A 231 -1.16 26.29 -0.47
N TYR A 232 -1.39 25.00 -0.33
CA TYR A 232 -1.53 24.36 0.97
C TYR A 232 -0.42 23.34 1.22
N VAL A 233 -0.10 23.16 2.48
CA VAL A 233 0.78 22.10 2.95
C VAL A 233 0.00 21.26 3.96
N LYS A 234 -0.02 19.94 3.74
CA LYS A 234 -0.65 19.00 4.67
C LYS A 234 0.37 17.98 5.10
N THR A 235 0.50 17.78 6.39
CA THR A 235 1.36 16.74 6.98
C THR A 235 0.52 15.75 7.77
N LYS A 236 0.78 14.46 7.57
CA LYS A 236 0.18 13.39 8.35
C LYS A 236 1.28 12.50 8.90
N LEU A 237 1.24 12.26 10.21
CA LEU A 237 2.16 11.39 10.93
C LEU A 237 1.36 10.29 11.62
N ASN A 238 1.71 9.03 11.35
CA ASN A 238 1.20 7.88 12.08
C ASN A 238 2.38 7.13 12.69
N PHE A 239 2.33 6.90 13.99
CA PHE A 239 3.30 6.09 14.69
C PHE A 239 2.59 5.02 15.52
N ILE A 240 3.05 3.78 15.39
CA ILE A 240 2.57 2.63 16.18
C ILE A 240 3.82 1.92 16.71
N GLY A 241 3.89 1.72 18.01
CA GLY A 241 5.01 1.02 18.66
C GLY A 241 4.52 -0.09 19.59
N PHE A 242 5.22 -1.20 19.58
CA PHE A 242 5.00 -2.33 20.48
C PHE A 242 6.31 -2.67 21.20
N SER A 243 6.24 -2.86 22.52
CA SER A 243 7.35 -3.34 23.33
C SER A 243 6.85 -4.32 24.36
N ASN A 244 7.60 -5.40 24.57
CA ASN A 244 7.34 -6.30 25.68
C ASN A 244 7.86 -5.63 26.96
N PHE A 245 6.95 -5.40 27.91
CA PHE A 245 7.26 -4.86 29.23
C PHE A 245 7.58 -5.96 30.27
N PHE A 246 8.02 -7.15 29.79
CA PHE A 246 8.39 -8.26 30.66
C PHE A 246 9.71 -8.90 30.24
#